data_7016a082e3d9fb5400afbc03cf771c6b
#
_entry.id   7016a082e3d9fb5400afbc03cf771c6b
#
_cell.length_a   1.000
_cell.length_b   1.000
_cell.length_c   1.000
_cell.angle_alpha   90.00
_cell.angle_beta   90.00
_cell.angle_gamma   90.00
#
_symmetry.space_group_name_H-M   'P 1'
#
loop_
_entity.id
_entity.type
_entity.pdbx_description
1 polymer ?
#
loop_
_entity_poly.entity_id
_entity_poly.type
_entity_poly.pdbx_seq_one_letter_code
_entity_poly.pdbx_strand_id
1 'polypeptide(L)'
;MYASQAAEADSTLDIRPVAPWRVAKADAGVDFRLSVSFMDGLSGIIDLRDWLHSRRIDGTLFEPLRDEAFFRQVRVDLGAVTWPNGADLSPDAMYDAIRRDGCWAPN
;
A
#
# COMPACT_ATOMS: atom_id res chain seq x y z
N MET A 1 -25.37 0.51 22.53
CA MET A 1 -24.96 0.04 22.26
C MET A 1 -24.56 -0.33 21.90
N TYR A 2 -24.84 -0.17 21.44
CA TYR A 2 -24.25 -0.60 20.76
C TYR A 2 -23.84 -0.60 20.67
N ALA A 3 -23.84 0.19 20.94
CA ALA A 3 -23.27 0.04 20.74
C ALA A 3 -22.87 0.00 20.56
N SER A 4 -23.02 0.28 20.47
CA SER A 4 -22.47 -0.03 20.24
C SER A 4 -22.23 -0.05 19.90
N GLN A 5 -22.39 0.17 19.68
CA GLN A 5 -22.01 -0.08 19.26
C GLN A 5 -21.79 0.06 18.94
N ALA A 6 -22.30 0.55 18.95
CA ALA A 6 -22.00 0.46 18.66
C ALA A 6 -21.92 0.59 18.26
N ALA A 7 -22.25 0.98 18.12
CA ALA A 7 -21.96 0.77 17.81
C ALA A 7 -21.95 0.84 17.37
N GLU A 8 -22.15 1.17 17.14
CA GLU A 8 -21.91 0.89 16.73
C GLU A 8 -21.99 1.12 16.28
N ALA A 9 -22.65 1.57 16.23
CA ALA A 9 -22.56 1.47 15.86
C ALA A 9 -22.78 1.75 15.22
N ASP A 10 -23.22 2.14 15.03
CA ASP A 10 -23.24 2.11 14.53
C ASP A 10 -23.50 2.60 14.14
N SER A 11 -23.92 3.08 14.06
CA SER A 11 -23.91 3.35 13.84
C SER A 11 -24.06 3.88 13.47
N THR A 12 -24.51 4.36 13.55
CA THR A 12 -24.53 4.79 13.42
C THR A 12 -24.41 5.07 12.92
N LEU A 13 -25.76 6.12 13.32
CA LEU A 13 -24.80 6.08 12.47
C LEU A 13 -24.01 4.84 12.22
N ASP A 14 -23.96 4.42 11.21
CA ASP A 14 -23.22 3.22 11.01
C ASP A 14 -21.76 3.52 10.71
N ILE A 15 -21.03 3.78 11.74
CA ILE A 15 -19.61 4.04 11.61
C ILE A 15 -18.89 2.71 11.60
N ARG A 16 -18.27 2.38 10.50
CA ARG A 16 -17.48 1.17 10.40
C ARG A 16 -16.01 1.47 10.63
N PRO A 17 -15.32 0.65 11.44
CA PRO A 17 -13.88 0.84 11.59
C PRO A 17 -13.19 0.62 10.24
N VAL A 18 -12.23 1.45 9.96
CA VAL A 18 -11.40 1.28 8.77
C VAL A 18 -10.41 0.15 9.04
N ALA A 19 -10.26 -0.75 8.08
CA ALA A 19 -9.30 -1.84 8.23
C ALA A 19 -7.90 -1.27 8.43
N PRO A 20 -7.17 -1.70 9.46
CA PRO A 20 -5.87 -1.09 9.81
C PRO A 20 -4.83 -1.27 8.71
N TRP A 21 -4.93 -2.32 7.91
CA TRP A 21 -4.00 -2.60 6.82
C TRP A 21 -4.25 -1.77 5.56
N ARG A 22 -5.28 -0.94 5.53
CA ARG A 22 -5.50 -0.07 4.38
C ARG A 22 -4.44 1.03 4.36
N VAL A 23 -3.93 1.31 3.17
CA VAL A 23 -2.93 2.36 3.01
C VAL A 23 -3.60 3.73 3.05
N ALA A 24 -3.03 4.62 3.85
CA ALA A 24 -3.50 6.00 3.94
C ALA A 24 -2.71 6.93 3.03
N LYS A 25 -1.41 6.67 2.89
CA LYS A 25 -0.53 7.55 2.13
C LYS A 25 0.63 6.76 1.54
N ALA A 26 1.07 7.14 0.35
CA ALA A 26 2.25 6.56 -0.29
C ALA A 26 3.00 7.65 -1.04
N ASP A 27 4.30 7.72 -0.86
CA ASP A 27 5.17 8.68 -1.52
C ASP A 27 6.34 7.96 -2.16
N ALA A 28 6.66 8.31 -3.41
CA ALA A 28 7.80 7.75 -4.10
C ALA A 28 9.09 8.42 -3.63
N GLY A 29 10.09 7.59 -3.35
CA GLY A 29 11.43 8.05 -3.02
C GLY A 29 12.40 7.72 -4.12
N VAL A 30 13.69 7.67 -3.79
CA VAL A 30 14.75 7.32 -4.74
C VAL A 30 14.91 5.80 -4.81
N ASP A 31 15.52 5.31 -5.89
CA ASP A 31 15.85 3.89 -6.07
C ASP A 31 14.63 2.97 -5.96
N PHE A 32 13.50 3.40 -6.48
CA PHE A 32 12.27 2.59 -6.52
C PHE A 32 11.79 2.17 -5.13
N ARG A 33 11.94 3.09 -4.16
CA ARG A 33 11.39 2.91 -2.81
C ARG A 33 10.17 3.76 -2.63
N LEU A 34 9.25 3.26 -1.79
CA LEU A 34 8.06 3.99 -1.40
C LEU A 34 8.03 4.13 0.11
N SER A 35 7.63 5.31 0.58
CA SER A 35 7.24 5.48 1.98
C SER A 35 5.75 5.32 2.07
N VAL A 36 5.27 4.44 2.93
CA VAL A 36 3.83 4.22 3.10
C VAL A 36 3.43 4.39 4.55
N SER A 37 2.20 4.86 4.74
CA SER A 37 1.55 4.84 6.05
C SER A 37 0.20 4.19 5.93
N PHE A 38 -0.20 3.51 6.97
CA PHE A 38 -1.47 2.79 7.03
C PHE A 38 -2.46 3.54 7.91
N MET A 39 -3.71 3.15 7.83
CA MET A 39 -4.79 3.83 8.55
C MET A 39 -4.63 3.78 10.07
N ASP A 40 -3.94 2.77 10.60
CA ASP A 40 -3.69 2.67 12.04
C ASP A 40 -2.44 3.43 12.49
N GLY A 41 -1.78 4.14 11.57
CA GLY A 41 -0.58 4.91 11.90
C GLY A 41 0.73 4.17 11.67
N LEU A 42 0.68 2.87 11.36
CA LEU A 42 1.90 2.13 11.02
C LEU A 42 2.51 2.71 9.75
N SER A 43 3.82 2.83 9.70
CA SER A 43 4.52 3.32 8.51
C SER A 43 5.80 2.56 8.27
N GLY A 44 6.28 2.58 7.05
CA GLY A 44 7.51 1.89 6.69
C GLY A 44 7.89 2.13 5.26
N ILE A 45 8.94 1.43 4.83
CA ILE A 45 9.51 1.57 3.50
C ILE A 45 9.26 0.30 2.69
N ILE A 46 8.88 0.49 1.44
CA ILE A 46 8.75 -0.60 0.47
C ILE A 46 9.88 -0.43 -0.53
N ASP A 47 10.71 -1.46 -0.67
CA ASP A 47 11.82 -1.46 -1.61
C ASP A 47 11.47 -2.35 -2.80
N LEU A 48 11.18 -1.74 -3.94
CA LEU A 48 10.78 -2.46 -5.14
C LEU A 48 11.88 -2.61 -6.17
N ARG A 49 13.06 -2.10 -5.89
CA ARG A 49 14.13 -2.04 -6.88
C ARG A 49 14.47 -3.40 -7.48
N ASP A 50 14.83 -4.37 -6.65
CA ASP A 50 15.26 -5.67 -7.14
C ASP A 50 14.10 -6.43 -7.78
N TRP A 51 12.94 -6.33 -7.16
CA TRP A 51 11.74 -6.99 -7.68
C TRP A 51 11.35 -6.48 -9.06
N LEU A 52 11.37 -5.15 -9.26
CA LEU A 52 11.01 -4.56 -10.55
C LEU A 52 11.97 -4.95 -11.65
N HIS A 53 13.21 -5.20 -11.32
CA HIS A 53 14.23 -5.57 -12.30
C HIS A 53 14.42 -7.07 -12.42
N SER A 54 13.58 -7.86 -11.79
CA SER A 54 13.62 -9.30 -11.89
C SER A 54 12.85 -9.77 -13.13
N ARG A 55 13.11 -10.98 -13.54
CA ARG A 55 12.44 -11.59 -14.71
C ARG A 55 10.94 -11.75 -14.49
N ARG A 56 10.52 -11.87 -13.25
CA ARG A 56 9.10 -12.04 -12.92
C ARG A 56 8.25 -10.89 -13.45
N ILE A 57 8.85 -9.72 -13.58
CA ILE A 57 8.13 -8.50 -13.92
C ILE A 57 8.04 -8.30 -15.43
N ASP A 58 8.87 -9.01 -16.19
CA ASP A 58 8.86 -8.89 -17.65
C ASP A 58 7.45 -9.20 -18.21
N GLY A 59 6.92 -8.28 -18.99
CA GLY A 59 5.61 -8.45 -19.61
C GLY A 59 4.41 -8.23 -18.72
N THR A 60 4.62 -7.87 -17.47
CA THR A 60 3.52 -7.60 -16.54
C THR A 60 3.19 -6.11 -16.49
N LEU A 61 2.10 -5.76 -15.79
CA LEU A 61 1.72 -4.37 -15.57
C LEU A 61 2.76 -3.60 -14.76
N PHE A 62 3.67 -4.29 -14.10
CA PHE A 62 4.69 -3.64 -13.28
C PHE A 62 5.93 -3.25 -14.08
N GLU A 63 6.10 -3.79 -15.27
CA GLU A 63 7.28 -3.47 -16.08
C GLU A 63 7.44 -1.98 -16.34
N PRO A 64 6.39 -1.21 -16.68
CA PRO A 64 6.53 0.24 -16.88
C PRO A 64 7.01 1.01 -15.65
N LEU A 65 6.90 0.42 -14.46
CA LEU A 65 7.37 1.06 -13.23
C LEU A 65 8.90 1.15 -13.17
N ARG A 66 9.60 0.48 -14.06
CA ARG A 66 11.06 0.60 -14.19
C ARG A 66 11.48 1.98 -14.68
N ASP A 67 10.54 2.74 -15.25
CA ASP A 67 10.74 4.14 -15.60
C ASP A 67 10.43 4.97 -14.36
N GLU A 68 11.42 5.69 -13.83
CA GLU A 68 11.25 6.48 -12.61
C GLU A 68 10.13 7.49 -12.71
N ALA A 69 9.98 8.12 -13.87
CA ALA A 69 8.92 9.11 -14.04
C ALA A 69 7.54 8.47 -13.89
N PHE A 70 7.37 7.26 -14.39
CA PHE A 70 6.11 6.54 -14.22
C PHE A 70 5.94 6.05 -12.79
N PHE A 71 7.02 5.54 -12.19
CA PHE A 71 7.01 5.08 -10.80
C PHE A 71 6.55 6.18 -9.85
N ARG A 72 6.95 7.41 -10.10
CA ARG A 72 6.59 8.56 -9.26
C ARG A 72 5.13 8.96 -9.37
N GLN A 73 4.40 8.39 -10.30
CA GLN A 73 2.97 8.62 -10.43
C GLN A 73 2.13 7.75 -9.50
N VAL A 74 2.78 7.11 -8.54
CA VAL A 74 2.13 6.30 -7.52
C VAL A 74 1.06 7.10 -6.78
N ARG A 75 -0.03 6.43 -6.45
CA ARG A 75 -1.10 7.04 -5.65
C ARG A 75 -1.77 5.97 -4.82
N VAL A 76 -2.61 6.40 -3.89
CA VAL A 76 -3.44 5.51 -3.09
C VAL A 76 -4.86 5.58 -3.63
N ASP A 77 -5.44 4.44 -3.92
CA ASP A 77 -6.81 4.36 -4.37
C ASP A 77 -7.47 3.21 -3.63
N LEU A 78 -8.58 3.51 -2.95
CA LEU A 78 -9.33 2.52 -2.16
C LEU A 78 -8.45 1.75 -1.17
N GLY A 79 -7.48 2.43 -0.58
CA GLY A 79 -6.61 1.83 0.42
C GLY A 79 -5.48 0.97 -0.13
N ALA A 80 -5.22 1.03 -1.43
CA ALA A 80 -4.14 0.27 -2.06
C ALA A 80 -3.21 1.20 -2.84
N VAL A 81 -1.93 0.85 -2.85
CA VAL A 81 -0.93 1.56 -3.65
C VAL A 81 -1.13 1.16 -5.11
N THR A 82 -1.30 2.14 -5.98
CA THR A 82 -1.61 1.88 -7.38
C THR A 82 -0.93 2.88 -8.31
N TRP A 83 -0.88 2.56 -9.59
CA TRP A 83 -0.32 3.39 -10.66
C TRP A 83 -1.36 3.58 -11.76
N PRO A 84 -1.16 4.59 -12.64
CA PRO A 84 -2.18 4.93 -13.66
C PRO A 84 -2.52 3.81 -14.63
N ASN A 85 -1.64 2.82 -14.80
CA ASN A 85 -1.88 1.70 -15.73
C ASN A 85 -2.66 0.54 -15.10
N GLY A 86 -3.10 0.69 -13.84
CA GLY A 86 -3.83 -0.35 -13.14
C GLY A 86 -2.98 -1.28 -12.30
N ALA A 87 -1.65 -1.11 -12.33
CA ALA A 87 -0.79 -1.90 -11.44
C ALA A 87 -1.07 -1.52 -9.98
N ASP A 88 -1.17 -2.49 -9.11
CA ASP A 88 -1.39 -2.23 -7.69
C ASP A 88 -0.66 -3.25 -6.83
N LEU A 89 -0.42 -2.87 -5.58
CA LEU A 89 0.25 -3.73 -4.62
C LEU A 89 -0.74 -4.13 -3.52
N SER A 90 -0.65 -5.37 -3.11
CA SER A 90 -1.51 -5.92 -2.06
C SER A 90 -1.23 -5.25 -0.72
N PRO A 91 -2.19 -4.50 -0.14
CA PRO A 91 -1.92 -3.77 1.09
C PRO A 91 -1.73 -4.67 2.31
N ASP A 92 -2.38 -5.81 2.36
CA ASP A 92 -2.25 -6.70 3.51
C ASP A 92 -0.86 -7.35 3.58
N ALA A 93 -0.29 -7.74 2.45
CA ALA A 93 1.06 -8.30 2.41
C ALA A 93 2.11 -7.29 2.88
N MET A 94 1.99 -6.04 2.41
CA MET A 94 2.95 -5.02 2.83
C MET A 94 2.71 -4.60 4.29
N TYR A 95 1.48 -4.59 4.76
CA TYR A 95 1.19 -4.30 6.15
C TYR A 95 1.85 -5.32 7.07
N ASP A 96 1.68 -6.60 6.78
CA ASP A 96 2.25 -7.67 7.59
C ASP A 96 3.78 -7.59 7.63
N ALA A 97 4.40 -7.35 6.48
CA ALA A 97 5.86 -7.26 6.41
C ALA A 97 6.38 -6.04 7.17
N ILE A 98 5.74 -4.89 7.02
CA ILE A 98 6.18 -3.67 7.69
C ILE A 98 5.97 -3.78 9.20
N ARG A 99 4.86 -4.39 9.62
CA ARG A 99 4.59 -4.60 11.03
C ARG A 99 5.65 -5.49 11.67
N ARG A 100 6.13 -6.49 10.94
CA ARG A 100 7.12 -7.43 11.44
C ARG A 100 8.54 -6.88 11.35
N ASP A 101 8.89 -6.25 10.22
CA ASP A 101 10.26 -5.89 9.89
C ASP A 101 10.52 -4.39 9.70
N GLY A 102 9.49 -3.58 9.63
CA GLY A 102 9.62 -2.14 9.34
C GLY A 102 9.77 -1.82 7.86
N CYS A 103 9.90 -2.83 7.02
CA CYS A 103 10.07 -2.66 5.58
C CYS A 103 9.59 -3.90 4.85
N TRP A 104 9.39 -3.74 3.55
CA TRP A 104 8.97 -4.84 2.68
C TRP A 104 9.75 -4.77 1.37
N ALA A 105 10.37 -5.88 1.00
CA ALA A 105 11.05 -6.02 -0.27
C ALA A 105 10.55 -7.31 -0.93
N PRO A 106 9.58 -7.23 -1.84
CA PRO A 106 9.05 -8.43 -2.48
C PRO A 106 10.10 -9.12 -3.34
N ASN A 107 9.95 -10.42 -3.49
CA ASN A 107 10.86 -11.23 -4.31
C ASN A 107 10.21 -11.59 -5.63
#